data_4bbe02311972308bdbe96ecd09d99032
#
_entry.id   4bbe02311972308bdbe96ecd09d99032
#
_cell.length_a   1.000
_cell.length_b   1.000
_cell.length_c   1.000
_cell.angle_alpha   90.00
_cell.angle_beta   90.00
_cell.angle_gamma   90.00
#
_symmetry.space_group_name_H-M   'P 1'
#
loop_
_entity.id
_entity.type
_entity.pdbx_description
1 polymer ?
#
loop_
_entity_poly.entity_id
_entity_poly.type
_entity_poly.pdbx_seq_one_letter_code
_entity_poly.pdbx_strand_id
1 'polypeptide(L)'
;MRDFQRLTQALADILVGSPVPQAREVRLVLAAARVLHGERSDTVALDFKLQRRGLQALADRIRAEDLGGLVPYADQITPEMLAKRRQGIAQMLLGALAERRFEGLINDVTGGGVLRIEDHRPSRTDTDYRLLNGNGNPICRFNVKFHGSLFREARRHVGLPPEDCFPLATYKINQALRRQEQEKLPYVFLVLSVPDLSATDVGRPIPDDYVWALAVLRGRMVVEEAIVARLLRDDHLPLFRPLFNRMPEGQFRVISAKKADRLLREMLFERVHALSLKGFTRKFRNAEVDMHFSLTQELTPARTFLELLVQESPQRFAVRLYIGDY
;
A
#
# COMPACT_ATOMS: atom_id res chain seq x y z
N MET A 1 8.57 18.47 19.47
CA MET A 1 7.61 17.83 18.54
C MET A 1 7.36 18.67 17.27
N ARG A 2 7.07 19.98 17.35
CA ARG A 2 6.82 20.85 16.17
C ARG A 2 8.04 20.99 15.26
N ASP A 3 9.25 21.08 15.82
CA ASP A 3 10.49 21.31 15.06
C ASP A 3 10.92 20.05 14.30
N PHE A 4 10.70 18.87 14.90
CA PHE A 4 10.86 17.58 14.22
C PHE A 4 9.91 17.43 13.04
N GLN A 5 8.68 17.95 13.14
CA GLN A 5 7.72 17.95 12.03
C GLN A 5 8.17 18.84 10.88
N ARG A 6 8.73 20.02 11.19
CA ARG A 6 9.25 20.95 10.19
C ARG A 6 10.45 20.39 9.45
N LEU A 7 11.38 19.74 10.16
CA LEU A 7 12.51 19.09 9.52
C LEU A 7 12.07 17.92 8.64
N THR A 8 11.19 17.07 9.17
CA THR A 8 10.67 15.94 8.41
C THR A 8 9.98 16.42 7.14
N GLN A 9 9.26 17.53 7.22
CA GLN A 9 8.63 18.15 6.05
C GLN A 9 9.69 18.73 5.10
N ALA A 10 10.67 19.47 5.61
CA ALA A 10 11.74 20.05 4.79
C ALA A 10 12.57 18.97 4.07
N LEU A 11 12.88 17.86 4.75
CA LEU A 11 13.57 16.73 4.14
C LEU A 11 12.69 15.95 3.16
N ALA A 12 11.39 15.82 3.46
CA ALA A 12 10.42 15.28 2.52
C ALA A 12 10.28 16.17 1.28
N ASP A 13 10.26 17.49 1.46
CA ASP A 13 10.20 18.46 0.36
C ASP A 13 11.48 18.41 -0.49
N ILE A 14 12.65 18.25 0.12
CA ILE A 14 13.92 18.05 -0.61
C ILE A 14 13.89 16.71 -1.38
N LEU A 15 13.34 15.65 -0.81
CA LEU A 15 13.24 14.34 -1.45
C LEU A 15 12.14 14.29 -2.52
N VAL A 16 11.08 15.07 -2.39
CA VAL A 16 9.89 15.05 -3.25
C VAL A 16 9.84 16.24 -4.21
N GLY A 17 10.35 17.41 -3.80
CA GLY A 17 10.18 18.69 -4.48
C GLY A 17 11.10 18.91 -5.69
N SER A 18 12.06 18.03 -5.94
CA SER A 18 12.85 18.11 -7.17
C SER A 18 12.22 17.24 -8.27
N PRO A 19 12.11 17.73 -9.50
CA PRO A 19 11.52 16.96 -10.61
C PRO A 19 12.23 15.62 -10.87
N VAL A 20 13.47 15.49 -10.49
CA VAL A 20 14.22 14.26 -10.21
C VAL A 20 15.07 14.60 -8.99
N PRO A 21 14.94 13.99 -7.80
CA PRO A 21 16.06 14.13 -6.89
C PRO A 21 17.16 13.43 -7.63
N GLN A 22 17.97 14.26 -8.18
CA GLN A 22 19.23 13.77 -8.63
C GLN A 22 19.75 12.99 -7.45
N ALA A 23 20.38 11.86 -7.69
CA ALA A 23 21.12 11.10 -6.69
C ALA A 23 21.97 12.01 -5.76
N ARG A 24 22.20 13.23 -6.17
CA ARG A 24 22.83 14.33 -5.47
C ARG A 24 22.06 14.80 -4.22
N GLU A 25 20.72 14.94 -4.27
CA GLU A 25 19.96 15.48 -3.13
C GLU A 25 19.76 14.43 -2.03
N VAL A 26 19.51 13.19 -2.44
CA VAL A 26 19.50 12.06 -1.51
C VAL A 26 20.88 11.90 -0.87
N ARG A 27 21.96 11.97 -1.65
CA ARG A 27 23.34 11.95 -1.15
C ARG A 27 23.61 13.09 -0.18
N LEU A 28 23.08 14.28 -0.45
CA LEU A 28 23.25 15.44 0.42
C LEU A 28 22.60 15.22 1.80
N VAL A 29 21.40 14.67 1.84
CA VAL A 29 20.70 14.35 3.11
C VAL A 29 21.45 13.28 3.90
N LEU A 30 21.92 12.23 3.23
CA LEU A 30 22.70 11.16 3.88
C LEU A 30 24.05 11.64 4.38
N ALA A 31 24.75 12.41 3.56
CA ALA A 31 26.03 13.01 3.95
C ALA A 31 25.86 13.96 5.14
N ALA A 32 24.78 14.76 5.16
CA ALA A 32 24.45 15.61 6.29
C ALA A 32 24.15 14.81 7.55
N ALA A 33 23.43 13.69 7.44
CA ALA A 33 23.18 12.80 8.56
C ALA A 33 24.49 12.24 9.15
N ARG A 34 25.45 11.78 8.32
CA ARG A 34 26.75 11.29 8.78
C ARG A 34 27.60 12.40 9.47
N VAL A 35 27.57 13.62 8.94
CA VAL A 35 28.24 14.77 9.59
C VAL A 35 27.61 15.11 10.94
N LEU A 36 26.29 15.04 11.03
CA LEU A 36 25.55 15.23 12.29
C LEU A 36 25.86 14.13 13.31
N HIS A 37 26.27 12.94 12.84
CA HIS A 37 26.79 11.83 13.65
C HIS A 37 28.22 12.02 14.15
N GLY A 38 28.84 13.13 13.84
CA GLY A 38 30.21 13.43 14.25
C GLY A 38 31.29 12.98 13.27
N GLU A 39 30.90 12.44 12.08
CA GLU A 39 31.89 12.16 11.05
C GLU A 39 32.46 13.47 10.48
N ARG A 40 33.73 13.45 10.10
CA ARG A 40 34.38 14.63 9.52
C ARG A 40 33.75 14.98 8.18
N SER A 41 33.34 16.24 8.05
CA SER A 41 32.69 16.73 6.81
C SER A 41 33.54 16.54 5.55
N ASP A 42 34.91 16.56 5.71
CA ASP A 42 35.85 16.35 4.60
C ASP A 42 35.74 14.91 4.03
N THR A 43 35.77 13.92 4.95
CA THR A 43 35.70 12.51 4.60
C THR A 43 34.34 12.19 3.97
N VAL A 44 33.26 12.68 4.60
CA VAL A 44 31.91 12.47 4.11
C VAL A 44 31.70 13.13 2.73
N ALA A 45 32.19 14.33 2.52
CA ALA A 45 32.11 15.02 1.24
C ALA A 45 32.83 14.26 0.11
N LEU A 46 33.95 13.64 0.39
CA LEU A 46 34.68 12.79 -0.56
C LEU A 46 33.91 11.50 -0.88
N ASP A 47 33.42 10.81 0.16
CA ASP A 47 32.66 9.56 0.00
C ASP A 47 31.44 9.74 -0.89
N PHE A 48 30.73 10.83 -0.71
CA PHE A 48 29.51 11.14 -1.47
C PHE A 48 29.74 11.96 -2.75
N LYS A 49 30.98 12.31 -3.06
CA LYS A 49 31.35 13.19 -4.20
C LYS A 49 30.56 14.51 -4.20
N LEU A 50 30.46 15.14 -3.02
CA LEU A 50 29.75 16.39 -2.78
C LEU A 50 30.71 17.54 -2.56
N GLN A 51 30.24 18.76 -2.81
CA GLN A 51 31.00 19.96 -2.45
C GLN A 51 30.92 20.17 -0.91
N ARG A 52 32.08 20.21 -0.24
CA ARG A 52 32.21 20.41 1.21
C ARG A 52 31.41 21.60 1.74
N ARG A 53 31.45 22.75 1.03
CA ARG A 53 30.69 23.95 1.44
C ARG A 53 29.19 23.73 1.51
N GLY A 54 28.60 23.06 0.54
CA GLY A 54 27.17 22.75 0.53
C GLY A 54 26.75 21.80 1.64
N LEU A 55 27.58 20.78 1.91
CA LEU A 55 27.36 19.84 3.00
C LEU A 55 27.44 20.51 4.37
N GLN A 56 28.47 21.35 4.57
CA GLN A 56 28.65 22.08 5.83
C GLN A 56 27.49 23.05 6.05
N ALA A 57 27.09 23.81 5.03
CA ALA A 57 25.97 24.74 5.11
C ALA A 57 24.65 24.05 5.48
N LEU A 58 24.40 22.86 4.93
CA LEU A 58 23.23 22.07 5.28
C LEU A 58 23.31 21.55 6.72
N ALA A 59 24.47 21.03 7.16
CA ALA A 59 24.66 20.56 8.52
C ALA A 59 24.52 21.71 9.54
N ASP A 60 25.05 22.89 9.24
CA ASP A 60 24.94 24.06 10.09
C ASP A 60 23.50 24.59 10.17
N ARG A 61 22.76 24.55 9.07
CA ARG A 61 21.33 24.89 9.04
C ARG A 61 20.51 23.90 9.89
N ILE A 62 20.78 22.63 9.77
CA ILE A 62 20.13 21.58 10.58
C ILE A 62 20.44 21.79 12.07
N ARG A 63 21.66 22.19 12.44
CA ARG A 63 22.03 22.53 13.82
C ARG A 63 21.37 23.83 14.29
N ALA A 64 21.37 24.87 13.49
CA ALA A 64 20.80 26.18 13.83
C ALA A 64 19.28 26.14 14.07
N GLU A 65 18.57 25.24 13.43
CA GLU A 65 17.13 25.03 13.62
C GLU A 65 16.80 24.12 14.83
N ASP A 66 17.79 23.89 15.71
CA ASP A 66 17.70 23.04 16.93
C ASP A 66 17.16 21.64 16.66
N LEU A 67 17.61 21.08 15.56
CA LEU A 67 17.26 19.73 15.12
C LEU A 67 18.13 18.67 15.82
N GLY A 68 18.77 19.05 16.93
CA GLY A 68 19.56 18.20 17.81
C GLY A 68 18.82 16.94 18.28
N GLY A 69 17.48 16.97 18.26
CA GLY A 69 16.65 15.77 18.46
C GLY A 69 16.78 14.71 17.38
N LEU A 70 17.44 14.96 16.23
CA LEU A 70 17.71 13.95 15.19
C LEU A 70 19.04 13.22 15.40
N VAL A 71 20.01 13.85 16.06
CA VAL A 71 21.33 13.26 16.28
C VAL A 71 21.25 11.96 17.09
N PRO A 72 20.48 11.89 18.20
CA PRO A 72 20.29 10.64 18.94
C PRO A 72 19.59 9.54 18.13
N TYR A 73 18.90 9.92 17.06
CA TYR A 73 18.18 8.98 16.19
C TYR A 73 19.09 8.25 15.24
N ALA A 74 20.02 8.97 14.69
CA ALA A 74 20.91 8.41 13.74
C ALA A 74 21.84 7.37 14.44
N ASP A 75 22.24 7.61 15.72
CA ASP A 75 23.01 6.66 16.55
C ASP A 75 22.21 5.38 16.89
N GLN A 76 20.89 5.45 16.81
CA GLN A 76 20.00 4.33 17.13
C GLN A 76 19.58 3.51 15.90
N ILE A 77 20.00 3.88 14.69
CA ILE A 77 19.66 3.16 13.47
C ILE A 77 20.47 1.87 13.41
N THR A 78 19.77 0.75 13.65
CA THR A 78 20.35 -0.58 13.53
C THR A 78 20.12 -1.19 12.15
N PRO A 79 20.92 -2.19 11.74
CA PRO A 79 20.66 -2.96 10.51
C PRO A 79 19.25 -3.53 10.43
N GLU A 80 18.68 -3.97 11.56
CA GLU A 80 17.32 -4.50 11.63
C GLU A 80 16.28 -3.41 11.35
N MET A 81 16.49 -2.19 11.84
CA MET A 81 15.62 -1.06 11.54
C MET A 81 15.64 -0.71 10.06
N LEU A 82 16.82 -0.72 9.42
CA LEU A 82 16.96 -0.51 7.98
C LEU A 82 16.26 -1.61 7.19
N ALA A 83 16.46 -2.87 7.57
CA ALA A 83 15.78 -4.01 6.94
C ALA A 83 14.26 -3.91 7.05
N LYS A 84 13.75 -3.55 8.23
CA LYS A 84 12.31 -3.34 8.46
C LYS A 84 11.74 -2.19 7.61
N ARG A 85 12.48 -1.10 7.45
CA ARG A 85 12.08 0.02 6.59
C ARG A 85 12.07 -0.37 5.11
N ARG A 86 13.10 -1.07 4.65
CA ARG A 86 13.14 -1.62 3.29
C ARG A 86 11.93 -2.50 3.00
N GLN A 87 11.57 -3.37 3.94
CA GLN A 87 10.37 -4.22 3.81
C GLN A 87 9.09 -3.39 3.69
N GLY A 88 8.93 -2.34 4.50
CA GLY A 88 7.77 -1.44 4.44
C GLY A 88 7.65 -0.75 3.09
N ILE A 89 8.73 -0.15 2.58
CA ILE A 89 8.77 0.49 1.26
C ILE A 89 8.44 -0.53 0.16
N ALA A 90 9.04 -1.71 0.22
CA ALA A 90 8.82 -2.75 -0.77
C ALA A 90 7.35 -3.22 -0.80
N GLN A 91 6.71 -3.36 0.36
CA GLN A 91 5.29 -3.69 0.43
C GLN A 91 4.41 -2.59 -0.17
N MET A 92 4.70 -1.32 0.11
CA MET A 92 3.98 -0.20 -0.48
C MET A 92 4.19 -0.14 -2.01
N LEU A 93 5.42 -0.38 -2.48
CA LEU A 93 5.75 -0.42 -3.90
C LEU A 93 5.00 -1.54 -4.62
N LEU A 94 4.94 -2.75 -4.05
CA LEU A 94 4.17 -3.86 -4.60
C LEU A 94 2.67 -3.53 -4.67
N GLY A 95 2.13 -2.90 -3.63
CA GLY A 95 0.75 -2.40 -3.63
C GLY A 95 0.50 -1.42 -4.78
N ALA A 96 1.34 -0.42 -4.92
CA ALA A 96 1.21 0.60 -5.96
C ALA A 96 1.43 0.04 -7.39
N LEU A 97 2.31 -0.96 -7.57
CA LEU A 97 2.45 -1.69 -8.83
C LEU A 97 1.18 -2.48 -9.17
N ALA A 98 0.54 -3.12 -8.15
CA ALA A 98 -0.73 -3.80 -8.32
C ALA A 98 -1.85 -2.85 -8.77
N GLU A 99 -1.90 -1.66 -8.17
CA GLU A 99 -2.85 -0.61 -8.56
C GLU A 99 -2.67 -0.19 -10.02
N ARG A 100 -1.45 0.08 -10.45
CA ARG A 100 -1.15 0.40 -11.87
C ARG A 100 -1.53 -0.76 -12.80
N ARG A 101 -1.29 -2.01 -12.40
CA ARG A 101 -1.66 -3.18 -13.20
C ARG A 101 -3.17 -3.28 -13.37
N PHE A 102 -3.93 -2.94 -12.35
CA PHE A 102 -5.39 -2.90 -12.41
C PHE A 102 -5.91 -1.78 -13.31
N GLU A 103 -5.30 -0.61 -13.29
CA GLU A 103 -5.61 0.48 -14.24
C GLU A 103 -5.45 0.01 -15.69
N GLY A 104 -4.38 -0.73 -15.97
CA GLY A 104 -4.17 -1.37 -17.27
C GLY A 104 -5.30 -2.34 -17.62
N LEU A 105 -5.69 -3.21 -16.69
CA LEU A 105 -6.78 -4.18 -16.89
C LEU A 105 -8.11 -3.50 -17.23
N ILE A 106 -8.45 -2.42 -16.53
CA ILE A 106 -9.66 -1.67 -16.85
C ILE A 106 -9.60 -1.10 -18.27
N ASN A 107 -8.49 -0.47 -18.64
CA ASN A 107 -8.33 0.09 -19.98
C ASN A 107 -8.45 -0.97 -21.07
N ASP A 108 -7.87 -2.15 -20.85
CA ASP A 108 -7.94 -3.28 -21.78
C ASP A 108 -9.37 -3.80 -21.96
N VAL A 109 -10.13 -3.94 -20.87
CA VAL A 109 -11.50 -4.47 -20.90
C VAL A 109 -12.48 -3.43 -21.47
N THR A 110 -12.27 -2.15 -21.21
CA THR A 110 -13.24 -1.12 -21.55
C THR A 110 -12.99 -0.44 -22.89
N GLY A 111 -11.89 -0.77 -23.56
CA GLY A 111 -11.55 -0.14 -24.84
C GLY A 111 -11.41 1.40 -24.76
N GLY A 112 -11.18 1.92 -23.57
CA GLY A 112 -10.84 3.32 -23.33
C GLY A 112 -11.99 4.32 -23.27
N GLY A 113 -13.27 3.90 -23.18
CA GLY A 113 -14.35 4.89 -23.26
C GLY A 113 -15.58 4.70 -22.37
N VAL A 114 -15.90 3.46 -21.99
CA VAL A 114 -17.15 3.16 -21.28
C VAL A 114 -17.04 3.33 -19.78
N LEU A 115 -15.86 3.05 -19.23
CA LEU A 115 -15.57 3.18 -17.80
C LEU A 115 -14.34 4.08 -17.60
N ARG A 116 -14.36 4.84 -16.52
CA ARG A 116 -13.24 5.70 -16.12
C ARG A 116 -12.89 5.44 -14.68
N ILE A 117 -11.60 5.48 -14.37
CA ILE A 117 -11.11 5.43 -13.00
C ILE A 117 -10.88 6.88 -12.53
N GLU A 118 -11.37 7.18 -11.36
CA GLU A 118 -11.04 8.38 -10.61
C GLU A 118 -10.13 7.99 -9.44
N ASP A 119 -8.92 8.55 -9.41
CA ASP A 119 -7.93 8.28 -8.37
C ASP A 119 -8.24 9.13 -7.13
N HIS A 120 -8.54 8.47 -6.02
CA HIS A 120 -8.83 9.09 -4.73
C HIS A 120 -7.70 8.91 -3.70
N ARG A 121 -6.60 8.27 -4.06
CA ARG A 121 -5.46 8.05 -3.16
C ARG A 121 -4.86 9.32 -2.55
N PRO A 122 -4.86 10.47 -3.23
CA PRO A 122 -4.39 11.73 -2.63
C PRO A 122 -5.23 12.16 -1.42
N SER A 123 -6.49 11.73 -1.35
CA SER A 123 -7.34 11.95 -0.19
C SER A 123 -7.13 10.84 0.83
N ARG A 124 -6.47 11.16 1.96
CA ARG A 124 -6.21 10.19 3.03
C ARG A 124 -7.45 9.63 3.71
N THR A 125 -8.60 10.21 3.46
CA THR A 125 -9.88 9.83 4.06
C THR A 125 -10.74 9.00 3.14
N ASP A 126 -10.32 8.81 1.87
CA ASP A 126 -11.10 8.14 0.85
C ASP A 126 -10.59 6.74 0.51
N THR A 127 -11.29 6.05 -0.38
CA THR A 127 -10.88 4.79 -1.01
C THR A 127 -9.84 5.05 -2.08
N ASP A 128 -9.18 3.98 -2.54
CA ASP A 128 -8.13 4.11 -3.55
C ASP A 128 -8.71 4.65 -4.87
N TYR A 129 -9.88 4.14 -5.30
CA TYR A 129 -10.47 4.51 -6.59
C TYR A 129 -12.00 4.57 -6.56
N ARG A 130 -12.55 5.40 -7.46
CA ARG A 130 -13.95 5.29 -7.93
C ARG A 130 -13.97 4.84 -9.37
N LEU A 131 -14.88 3.94 -9.69
CA LEU A 131 -15.21 3.58 -11.05
C LEU A 131 -16.40 4.41 -11.51
N LEU A 132 -16.24 5.13 -12.61
CA LEU A 132 -17.24 5.99 -13.19
C LEU A 132 -17.75 5.37 -14.49
N ASN A 133 -19.03 5.59 -14.81
CA ASN A 133 -19.58 5.28 -16.15
C ASN A 133 -19.16 6.36 -17.19
N GLY A 134 -19.52 6.14 -18.45
CA GLY A 134 -19.22 7.06 -19.53
C GLY A 134 -19.75 8.49 -19.34
N ASN A 135 -20.79 8.65 -18.50
CA ASN A 135 -21.35 9.96 -18.16
C ASN A 135 -20.69 10.61 -16.93
N GLY A 136 -19.65 9.99 -16.37
CA GLY A 136 -18.95 10.48 -15.18
C GLY A 136 -19.65 10.18 -13.85
N ASN A 137 -20.73 9.39 -13.86
CA ASN A 137 -21.41 9.01 -12.62
C ASN A 137 -20.72 7.82 -11.95
N PRO A 138 -20.51 7.85 -10.61
CA PRO A 138 -19.86 6.77 -9.90
C PRO A 138 -20.73 5.51 -9.88
N ILE A 139 -20.11 4.36 -10.17
CA ILE A 139 -20.74 3.03 -10.15
C ILE A 139 -20.42 2.31 -8.84
N CYS A 140 -19.15 2.31 -8.45
CA CYS A 140 -18.67 1.69 -7.22
C CYS A 140 -17.34 2.29 -6.79
N ARG A 141 -16.96 1.98 -5.55
CA ARG A 141 -15.63 2.25 -5.00
C ARG A 141 -14.79 1.00 -4.99
N PHE A 142 -13.51 1.16 -5.31
CA PHE A 142 -12.52 0.11 -5.13
C PHE A 142 -11.54 0.44 -4.01
N ASN A 143 -11.18 -0.59 -3.25
CA ASN A 143 -10.03 -0.58 -2.38
C ASN A 143 -9.12 -1.74 -2.78
N VAL A 144 -7.92 -1.42 -3.21
CA VAL A 144 -6.96 -2.41 -3.69
C VAL A 144 -6.26 -3.09 -2.51
N LYS A 145 -6.16 -4.41 -2.57
CA LYS A 145 -5.47 -5.24 -1.59
C LYS A 145 -4.43 -6.10 -2.30
N PHE A 146 -3.18 -5.81 -2.04
CA PHE A 146 -2.08 -6.68 -2.46
C PHE A 146 -1.83 -7.74 -1.38
N HIS A 147 -1.82 -9.01 -1.79
CA HIS A 147 -1.53 -10.14 -0.93
C HIS A 147 -0.36 -10.94 -1.51
N GLY A 148 0.84 -10.71 -0.96
CA GLY A 148 2.10 -11.30 -1.42
C GLY A 148 2.64 -12.40 -0.52
N SER A 149 1.90 -12.80 0.53
CA SER A 149 2.39 -13.79 1.50
C SER A 149 1.42 -14.95 1.63
N LEU A 150 1.95 -16.19 1.61
CA LEU A 150 1.14 -17.37 1.91
C LEU A 150 0.77 -17.41 3.40
N PHE A 151 -0.49 -17.65 3.69
CA PHE A 151 -0.90 -18.06 5.03
C PHE A 151 -0.66 -19.56 5.18
N ARG A 152 0.55 -19.94 5.57
CA ARG A 152 1.01 -21.35 5.61
C ARG A 152 0.14 -22.25 6.48
N GLU A 153 -0.43 -21.71 7.55
CA GLU A 153 -1.29 -22.42 8.50
C GLU A 153 -2.78 -22.42 8.08
N ALA A 154 -3.13 -21.92 6.89
CA ALA A 154 -4.52 -21.78 6.44
C ALA A 154 -5.29 -23.11 6.50
N ARG A 155 -4.67 -24.19 6.02
CA ARG A 155 -5.31 -25.53 6.01
C ARG A 155 -5.70 -25.98 7.43
N ARG A 156 -4.83 -25.71 8.40
CA ARG A 156 -5.05 -26.08 9.80
C ARG A 156 -6.09 -25.20 10.50
N HIS A 157 -6.08 -23.91 10.22
CA HIS A 157 -6.91 -22.95 10.96
C HIS A 157 -8.28 -22.70 10.33
N VAL A 158 -8.34 -22.75 9.00
CA VAL A 158 -9.54 -22.35 8.23
C VAL A 158 -9.95 -23.37 7.16
N GLY A 159 -9.21 -24.45 6.99
CA GLY A 159 -9.52 -25.51 6.02
C GLY A 159 -9.20 -25.18 4.57
N LEU A 160 -8.65 -24.00 4.28
CA LEU A 160 -8.29 -23.57 2.93
C LEU A 160 -6.85 -23.92 2.58
N PRO A 161 -6.54 -24.24 1.31
CA PRO A 161 -5.16 -24.29 0.85
C PRO A 161 -4.49 -22.91 1.02
N PRO A 162 -3.20 -22.84 1.43
CA PRO A 162 -2.50 -21.58 1.62
C PRO A 162 -2.53 -20.64 0.40
N GLU A 163 -2.43 -21.21 -0.80
CA GLU A 163 -2.45 -20.51 -2.08
C GLU A 163 -3.84 -19.96 -2.47
N ASP A 164 -4.89 -20.53 -1.87
CA ASP A 164 -6.30 -20.12 -2.08
C ASP A 164 -6.86 -19.26 -0.93
N CYS A 165 -6.03 -18.92 0.05
CA CYS A 165 -6.46 -18.23 1.26
C CYS A 165 -6.11 -16.75 1.24
N PHE A 166 -7.13 -15.87 1.33
CA PHE A 166 -6.97 -14.44 1.44
C PHE A 166 -7.54 -13.92 2.77
N PRO A 167 -6.72 -13.34 3.66
CA PRO A 167 -7.18 -12.74 4.90
C PRO A 167 -7.64 -11.29 4.69
N LEU A 168 -8.75 -10.92 5.29
CA LEU A 168 -9.25 -9.55 5.36
C LEU A 168 -9.75 -9.24 6.77
N ALA A 169 -9.19 -8.22 7.40
CA ALA A 169 -9.57 -7.82 8.75
C ALA A 169 -11.05 -7.40 8.81
N THR A 170 -11.79 -7.95 9.76
CA THR A 170 -13.24 -7.73 9.91
C THR A 170 -13.59 -6.24 10.09
N TYR A 171 -12.74 -5.47 10.76
CA TYR A 171 -12.96 -4.03 10.90
C TYR A 171 -12.95 -3.29 9.56
N LYS A 172 -12.18 -3.76 8.56
CA LYS A 172 -12.16 -3.19 7.19
C LYS A 172 -13.46 -3.47 6.46
N ILE A 173 -14.03 -4.66 6.65
CA ILE A 173 -15.37 -4.99 6.11
C ILE A 173 -16.40 -4.04 6.71
N ASN A 174 -16.38 -3.86 8.03
CA ASN A 174 -17.30 -2.96 8.72
C ASN A 174 -17.13 -1.48 8.30
N GLN A 175 -15.91 -1.02 8.11
CA GLN A 175 -15.67 0.34 7.59
C GLN A 175 -16.19 0.51 6.17
N ALA A 176 -15.97 -0.48 5.30
CA ALA A 176 -16.47 -0.47 3.93
C ALA A 176 -17.99 -0.43 3.87
N LEU A 177 -18.67 -1.22 4.71
CA LEU A 177 -20.14 -1.21 4.80
C LEU A 177 -20.68 0.14 5.29
N ARG A 178 -20.09 0.71 6.34
CA ARG A 178 -20.49 2.04 6.83
C ARG A 178 -20.37 3.10 5.73
N ARG A 179 -19.27 3.07 4.98
CA ARG A 179 -19.04 3.99 3.87
C ARG A 179 -20.03 3.75 2.73
N GLN A 180 -20.29 2.49 2.36
CA GLN A 180 -21.32 2.12 1.38
C GLN A 180 -22.69 2.71 1.76
N GLU A 181 -23.10 2.58 3.03
CA GLU A 181 -24.38 3.11 3.50
C GLU A 181 -24.42 4.66 3.53
N GLN A 182 -23.31 5.30 3.90
CA GLN A 182 -23.22 6.76 3.94
C GLN A 182 -23.30 7.39 2.56
N GLU A 183 -22.63 6.80 1.57
CA GLU A 183 -22.51 7.36 0.23
C GLU A 183 -23.48 6.77 -0.76
N LYS A 184 -24.22 5.73 -0.37
CA LYS A 184 -25.13 4.97 -1.25
C LYS A 184 -24.42 4.45 -2.50
N LEU A 185 -23.14 4.13 -2.38
CA LEU A 185 -22.30 3.68 -3.46
C LEU A 185 -21.67 2.31 -3.08
N PRO A 186 -21.82 1.26 -3.92
CA PRO A 186 -21.22 -0.05 -3.65
C PRO A 186 -19.73 0.03 -3.37
N TYR A 187 -19.27 -0.75 -2.39
CA TYR A 187 -17.86 -0.85 -2.03
C TYR A 187 -17.31 -2.22 -2.40
N VAL A 188 -16.20 -2.25 -3.12
CA VAL A 188 -15.57 -3.46 -3.65
C VAL A 188 -14.12 -3.54 -3.19
N PHE A 189 -13.72 -4.68 -2.67
CA PHE A 189 -12.33 -5.02 -2.48
C PHE A 189 -11.80 -5.67 -3.75
N LEU A 190 -10.74 -5.09 -4.29
CA LEU A 190 -9.97 -5.67 -5.37
C LEU A 190 -8.73 -6.34 -4.78
N VAL A 191 -8.61 -7.62 -4.96
CA VAL A 191 -7.52 -8.43 -4.39
C VAL A 191 -6.60 -8.87 -5.51
N LEU A 192 -5.32 -8.52 -5.42
CA LEU A 192 -4.27 -9.17 -6.18
C LEU A 192 -3.52 -10.12 -5.26
N SER A 193 -3.68 -11.42 -5.46
CA SER A 193 -2.98 -12.44 -4.71
C SER A 193 -1.84 -13.04 -5.55
N VAL A 194 -0.61 -12.71 -5.17
CA VAL A 194 0.61 -13.25 -5.79
C VAL A 194 1.53 -13.73 -4.66
N PRO A 195 1.24 -14.89 -4.06
CA PRO A 195 1.90 -15.36 -2.85
C PRO A 195 3.41 -15.59 -3.01
N ASP A 196 3.90 -15.75 -4.23
CA ASP A 196 5.32 -15.88 -4.52
C ASP A 196 6.05 -14.54 -4.65
N LEU A 197 5.31 -13.41 -4.58
CA LEU A 197 5.86 -12.08 -4.71
C LEU A 197 5.94 -11.41 -3.35
N SER A 198 7.15 -11.28 -2.84
CA SER A 198 7.41 -10.75 -1.50
C SER A 198 8.20 -9.44 -1.54
N ALA A 199 8.30 -8.78 -0.39
CA ALA A 199 9.12 -7.58 -0.23
C ALA A 199 10.61 -7.83 -0.55
N THR A 200 11.10 -9.08 -0.44
CA THR A 200 12.48 -9.43 -0.77
C THR A 200 12.77 -9.37 -2.26
N ASP A 201 11.76 -9.59 -3.12
CA ASP A 201 11.89 -9.48 -4.57
C ASP A 201 12.18 -8.03 -5.01
N VAL A 202 11.78 -7.06 -4.22
CA VAL A 202 11.95 -5.62 -4.48
C VAL A 202 13.23 -5.08 -3.82
N GLY A 203 13.89 -5.89 -2.99
CA GLY A 203 14.97 -5.42 -2.10
C GLY A 203 16.17 -4.79 -2.80
N ARG A 204 16.52 -5.23 -4.00
CA ARG A 204 17.67 -4.71 -4.77
C ARG A 204 17.37 -3.44 -5.55
N PRO A 205 16.20 -3.28 -6.21
CA PRO A 205 15.88 -2.06 -6.94
C PRO A 205 15.68 -0.83 -6.05
N ILE A 206 15.42 -1.01 -4.74
CA ILE A 206 15.30 0.11 -3.81
C ILE A 206 16.71 0.55 -3.40
N PRO A 207 17.16 1.76 -3.78
CA PRO A 207 18.46 2.25 -3.39
C PRO A 207 18.62 2.32 -1.87
N ASP A 208 19.80 1.97 -1.36
CA ASP A 208 20.11 2.04 0.07
C ASP A 208 19.91 3.45 0.62
N ASP A 209 20.17 4.44 -0.19
CA ASP A 209 19.98 5.84 0.12
C ASP A 209 18.54 6.16 0.53
N TYR A 210 17.51 5.59 -0.15
CA TYR A 210 16.12 5.79 0.21
C TYR A 210 15.79 5.14 1.56
N VAL A 211 16.35 3.96 1.82
CA VAL A 211 16.13 3.25 3.08
C VAL A 211 16.75 4.03 4.25
N TRP A 212 17.95 4.56 4.06
CA TRP A 212 18.64 5.39 5.04
C TRP A 212 17.88 6.70 5.32
N ALA A 213 17.48 7.42 4.28
CA ALA A 213 16.70 8.64 4.41
C ALA A 213 15.42 8.39 5.23
N LEU A 214 14.72 7.28 4.97
CA LEU A 214 13.53 6.89 5.73
C LEU A 214 13.84 6.52 7.17
N ALA A 215 14.95 5.84 7.44
CA ALA A 215 15.35 5.50 8.79
C ALA A 215 15.62 6.77 9.60
N VAL A 216 16.32 7.76 9.02
CA VAL A 216 16.55 9.07 9.61
C VAL A 216 15.25 9.82 9.85
N LEU A 217 14.31 9.79 8.90
CA LEU A 217 13.02 10.45 8.98
C LEU A 217 11.99 9.72 9.86
N ARG A 218 12.36 8.59 10.46
CA ARG A 218 11.50 7.75 11.30
C ARG A 218 10.16 7.34 10.66
N GLY A 219 10.16 7.09 9.35
CA GLY A 219 9.06 6.44 8.65
C GLY A 219 7.70 6.99 8.97
N ARG A 220 7.48 8.21 8.61
CA ARG A 220 6.10 8.64 8.45
C ARG A 220 5.60 8.06 7.15
N MET A 221 4.44 7.45 7.23
CA MET A 221 3.75 6.85 6.08
C MET A 221 3.72 7.78 4.85
N VAL A 222 3.57 9.09 5.09
CA VAL A 222 3.59 10.14 4.04
C VAL A 222 4.92 10.19 3.27
N VAL A 223 6.04 10.02 3.99
CA VAL A 223 7.37 10.02 3.35
C VAL A 223 7.57 8.73 2.56
N GLU A 224 7.10 7.61 3.09
CA GLU A 224 7.13 6.33 2.39
C GLU A 224 6.29 6.37 1.11
N GLU A 225 5.08 6.92 1.16
CA GLU A 225 4.22 7.12 -0.02
C GLU A 225 4.89 8.00 -1.08
N ALA A 226 5.50 9.11 -0.68
CA ALA A 226 6.21 10.00 -1.57
C ALA A 226 7.40 9.32 -2.27
N ILE A 227 8.15 8.48 -1.53
CA ILE A 227 9.27 7.69 -2.08
C ILE A 227 8.75 6.64 -3.06
N VAL A 228 7.67 5.93 -2.71
CA VAL A 228 7.04 4.95 -3.60
C VAL A 228 6.53 5.63 -4.88
N ALA A 229 5.80 6.73 -4.75
CA ALA A 229 5.33 7.51 -5.90
C ALA A 229 6.48 7.93 -6.82
N ARG A 230 7.64 8.23 -6.24
CA ARG A 230 8.82 8.60 -6.97
C ARG A 230 9.50 7.41 -7.67
N LEU A 231 9.63 6.27 -6.99
CA LEU A 231 10.15 5.03 -7.58
C LEU A 231 9.28 4.52 -8.74
N LEU A 232 7.99 4.89 -8.75
CA LEU A 232 7.03 4.54 -9.79
C LEU A 232 6.98 5.53 -10.96
N ARG A 233 7.84 6.56 -10.99
CA ARG A 233 7.93 7.43 -12.17
C ARG A 233 8.49 6.69 -13.38
N ASP A 234 8.22 7.22 -14.55
CA ASP A 234 8.51 6.56 -15.84
C ASP A 234 9.97 6.20 -16.02
N ASP A 235 10.89 6.99 -15.48
CA ASP A 235 12.33 6.74 -15.49
C ASP A 235 12.77 5.54 -14.64
N HIS A 236 12.02 5.18 -13.59
CA HIS A 236 12.30 4.03 -12.73
C HIS A 236 11.45 2.79 -13.04
N LEU A 237 10.34 2.94 -13.75
CA LEU A 237 9.45 1.82 -14.10
C LEU A 237 10.14 0.62 -14.76
N PRO A 238 11.12 0.80 -15.66
CA PRO A 238 11.83 -0.32 -16.27
C PRO A 238 12.50 -1.25 -15.26
N LEU A 239 12.94 -0.72 -14.10
CA LEU A 239 13.55 -1.50 -13.03
C LEU A 239 12.55 -2.49 -12.39
N PHE A 240 11.26 -2.15 -12.40
CA PHE A 240 10.20 -2.94 -11.80
C PHE A 240 9.41 -3.79 -12.80
N ARG A 241 9.77 -3.73 -14.10
CA ARG A 241 9.13 -4.54 -15.15
C ARG A 241 9.10 -6.04 -14.84
N PRO A 242 10.16 -6.67 -14.31
CA PRO A 242 10.11 -8.09 -13.94
C PRO A 242 9.05 -8.40 -12.86
N LEU A 243 8.87 -7.50 -11.89
CA LEU A 243 7.83 -7.64 -10.85
C LEU A 243 6.43 -7.47 -11.45
N PHE A 244 6.28 -6.49 -12.34
CA PHE A 244 5.02 -6.24 -13.04
C PHE A 244 4.57 -7.44 -13.87
N ASN A 245 5.50 -8.11 -14.54
CA ASN A 245 5.23 -9.32 -15.32
C ASN A 245 4.84 -10.52 -14.44
N ARG A 246 5.24 -10.53 -13.17
CA ARG A 246 4.86 -11.56 -12.20
C ARG A 246 3.49 -11.29 -11.55
N MET A 247 2.81 -10.22 -11.92
CA MET A 247 1.46 -9.85 -11.50
C MET A 247 0.46 -10.10 -12.65
N PRO A 248 0.13 -11.36 -13.00
CA PRO A 248 -0.75 -11.65 -14.13
C PRO A 248 -2.19 -11.23 -13.81
N GLU A 249 -2.91 -10.78 -14.83
CA GLU A 249 -4.32 -10.36 -14.70
C GLU A 249 -5.20 -11.43 -14.07
N GLY A 250 -4.95 -12.70 -14.36
CA GLY A 250 -5.71 -13.82 -13.82
C GLY A 250 -5.67 -13.94 -12.30
N GLN A 251 -4.76 -13.23 -11.63
CA GLN A 251 -4.65 -13.20 -10.17
C GLN A 251 -5.50 -12.10 -9.51
N PHE A 252 -6.08 -11.19 -10.30
CA PHE A 252 -7.00 -10.21 -9.75
C PHE A 252 -8.37 -10.83 -9.50
N ARG A 253 -8.86 -10.61 -8.30
CA ARG A 253 -10.18 -11.06 -7.82
C ARG A 253 -10.92 -9.90 -7.17
N VAL A 254 -12.23 -9.96 -7.19
CA VAL A 254 -13.08 -8.95 -6.54
C VAL A 254 -14.07 -9.61 -5.59
N ILE A 255 -14.38 -8.89 -4.52
CA ILE A 255 -15.46 -9.22 -3.60
C ILE A 255 -16.11 -7.91 -3.12
N SER A 256 -17.46 -7.81 -3.21
CA SER A 256 -18.16 -6.67 -2.64
C SER A 256 -18.13 -6.72 -1.11
N ALA A 257 -18.15 -5.56 -0.48
CA ALA A 257 -18.18 -5.47 0.99
C ALA A 257 -19.42 -6.19 1.56
N LYS A 258 -20.54 -6.16 0.83
CA LYS A 258 -21.78 -6.83 1.24
C LYS A 258 -21.69 -8.35 1.18
N LYS A 259 -21.08 -8.90 0.13
CA LYS A 259 -20.81 -10.35 0.05
C LYS A 259 -19.84 -10.78 1.14
N ALA A 260 -18.77 -10.01 1.37
CA ALA A 260 -17.81 -10.28 2.43
C ALA A 260 -18.46 -10.30 3.83
N ASP A 261 -19.38 -9.35 4.11
CA ASP A 261 -20.16 -9.32 5.35
C ASP A 261 -21.12 -10.52 5.48
N ARG A 262 -21.79 -10.90 4.38
CA ARG A 262 -22.66 -12.08 4.38
C ARG A 262 -21.88 -13.34 4.75
N LEU A 263 -20.77 -13.60 4.06
CA LEU A 263 -19.90 -14.75 4.34
C LEU A 263 -19.33 -14.71 5.76
N LEU A 264 -18.98 -13.52 6.26
CA LEU A 264 -18.53 -13.35 7.65
C LEU A 264 -19.66 -13.77 8.64
N ARG A 265 -20.89 -13.36 8.40
CA ARG A 265 -22.05 -13.72 9.26
C ARG A 265 -22.34 -15.22 9.20
N GLU A 266 -22.32 -15.83 8.03
CA GLU A 266 -22.49 -17.27 7.84
C GLU A 266 -21.44 -18.05 8.61
N MET A 267 -20.16 -17.70 8.47
CA MET A 267 -19.08 -18.32 9.20
C MET A 267 -19.19 -18.11 10.72
N LEU A 268 -19.56 -16.92 11.18
CA LEU A 268 -19.78 -16.64 12.60
C LEU A 268 -20.95 -17.46 13.16
N PHE A 269 -22.02 -17.60 12.38
CA PHE A 269 -23.18 -18.40 12.76
C PHE A 269 -22.80 -19.88 12.91
N GLU A 270 -22.10 -20.45 11.95
CA GLU A 270 -21.62 -21.84 12.02
C GLU A 270 -20.69 -22.06 13.23
N ARG A 271 -19.77 -21.14 13.49
CA ARG A 271 -18.86 -21.23 14.63
C ARG A 271 -19.52 -21.04 15.99
N VAL A 272 -20.56 -20.22 16.06
CA VAL A 272 -21.35 -20.04 17.30
C VAL A 272 -22.06 -21.34 17.67
N HIS A 273 -22.56 -22.10 16.70
CA HIS A 273 -23.15 -23.42 16.93
C HIS A 273 -22.12 -24.47 17.34
N ALA A 274 -20.86 -24.34 16.92
CA ALA A 274 -19.78 -25.26 17.23
C ALA A 274 -19.03 -24.95 18.53
N LEU A 275 -19.12 -23.71 19.05
CA LEU A 275 -18.42 -23.27 20.27
C LEU A 275 -19.41 -23.01 21.38
N SER A 276 -19.10 -23.47 22.61
CA SER A 276 -19.86 -23.01 23.77
C SER A 276 -19.79 -21.49 23.89
N LEU A 277 -20.90 -20.84 24.22
CA LEU A 277 -21.04 -19.38 24.31
C LEU A 277 -19.93 -18.69 25.15
N LYS A 278 -19.37 -19.38 26.13
CA LYS A 278 -18.25 -18.92 26.97
C LYS A 278 -16.91 -18.89 26.22
N GLY A 279 -16.66 -19.81 25.30
CA GLY A 279 -15.45 -19.84 24.47
C GLY A 279 -15.48 -18.73 23.39
N PHE A 280 -16.65 -18.45 22.86
CA PHE A 280 -16.87 -17.39 21.88
C PHE A 280 -16.60 -15.99 22.44
N THR A 281 -17.19 -15.66 23.59
CA THR A 281 -17.00 -14.34 24.23
C THR A 281 -15.56 -14.06 24.63
N ARG A 282 -14.79 -15.05 25.00
CA ARG A 282 -13.39 -14.89 25.43
C ARG A 282 -12.43 -14.68 24.25
N LYS A 283 -12.66 -15.35 23.11
CA LYS A 283 -11.82 -15.27 21.92
C LYS A 283 -12.04 -13.99 21.09
N PHE A 284 -13.24 -13.44 21.11
CA PHE A 284 -13.61 -12.30 20.27
C PHE A 284 -13.57 -10.95 20.99
N ARG A 285 -13.36 -10.90 22.30
CA ARG A 285 -13.31 -9.62 23.06
C ARG A 285 -12.07 -8.77 22.78
N ASN A 286 -10.97 -9.33 22.30
CA ASN A 286 -9.66 -8.66 22.21
C ASN A 286 -8.90 -8.89 20.91
N ALA A 287 -9.50 -9.41 19.86
CA ALA A 287 -8.77 -9.71 18.63
C ALA A 287 -9.38 -8.99 17.44
N GLU A 288 -8.54 -8.26 16.69
CA GLU A 288 -8.78 -8.03 15.28
C GLU A 288 -8.86 -9.40 14.62
N VAL A 289 -10.06 -9.84 14.29
CA VAL A 289 -10.28 -11.15 13.68
C VAL A 289 -10.19 -10.96 12.18
N ASP A 290 -9.25 -11.65 11.56
CA ASP A 290 -9.21 -11.77 10.12
C ASP A 290 -10.26 -12.77 9.64
N MET A 291 -11.08 -12.38 8.68
CA MET A 291 -11.86 -13.26 7.86
C MET A 291 -10.99 -13.81 6.73
N HIS A 292 -11.05 -15.12 6.53
CA HIS A 292 -10.29 -15.80 5.47
C HIS A 292 -11.25 -16.24 4.37
N PHE A 293 -10.95 -15.83 3.15
CA PHE A 293 -11.75 -16.12 1.97
C PHE A 293 -11.02 -17.08 1.04
N SER A 294 -11.76 -17.96 0.38
CA SER A 294 -11.26 -18.71 -0.77
C SER A 294 -11.23 -17.80 -2.00
N LEU A 295 -10.03 -17.62 -2.57
CA LEU A 295 -9.85 -16.81 -3.78
C LEU A 295 -10.61 -17.39 -4.98
N THR A 296 -10.69 -18.73 -5.06
CA THR A 296 -11.28 -19.41 -6.22
C THR A 296 -12.79 -19.63 -6.08
N GLN A 297 -13.30 -19.85 -4.87
CA GLN A 297 -14.71 -20.18 -4.64
C GLN A 297 -15.57 -18.95 -4.32
N GLU A 298 -15.03 -18.01 -3.55
CA GLU A 298 -15.79 -16.90 -3.00
C GLU A 298 -15.57 -15.58 -3.72
N LEU A 299 -14.41 -15.39 -4.36
CA LEU A 299 -14.09 -14.17 -5.09
C LEU A 299 -14.30 -14.35 -6.60
N THR A 300 -14.77 -13.30 -7.25
CA THR A 300 -14.99 -13.27 -8.71
C THR A 300 -13.73 -12.80 -9.43
N PRO A 301 -13.32 -13.40 -10.56
CA PRO A 301 -12.24 -12.86 -11.39
C PRO A 301 -12.51 -11.42 -11.81
N ALA A 302 -11.53 -10.54 -11.68
CA ALA A 302 -11.72 -9.10 -11.93
C ALA A 302 -12.08 -8.82 -13.40
N ARG A 303 -11.51 -9.56 -14.36
CA ARG A 303 -11.86 -9.45 -15.78
C ARG A 303 -13.35 -9.76 -16.01
N THR A 304 -13.83 -10.89 -15.50
CA THR A 304 -15.26 -11.27 -15.60
C THR A 304 -16.16 -10.22 -14.97
N PHE A 305 -15.78 -9.69 -13.82
CA PHE A 305 -16.50 -8.62 -13.15
C PHE A 305 -16.60 -7.35 -14.02
N LEU A 306 -15.50 -6.94 -14.65
CA LEU A 306 -15.47 -5.76 -15.53
C LEU A 306 -16.26 -6.00 -16.83
N GLU A 307 -16.16 -7.19 -17.42
CA GLU A 307 -16.93 -7.56 -18.62
C GLU A 307 -18.44 -7.53 -18.37
N LEU A 308 -18.90 -8.08 -17.24
CA LEU A 308 -20.29 -8.02 -16.84
C LEU A 308 -20.74 -6.57 -16.62
N LEU A 309 -19.91 -5.74 -16.05
CA LEU A 309 -20.21 -4.33 -15.83
C LEU A 309 -20.34 -3.53 -17.14
N VAL A 310 -19.59 -3.90 -18.17
CA VAL A 310 -19.72 -3.31 -19.52
C VAL A 310 -20.98 -3.81 -20.22
N GLN A 311 -21.37 -5.07 -20.01
CA GLN A 311 -22.53 -5.68 -20.67
C GLN A 311 -23.87 -5.29 -20.05
N GLU A 312 -23.91 -5.10 -18.74
CA GLU A 312 -25.13 -4.71 -18.01
C GLU A 312 -25.28 -3.17 -17.97
N SER A 313 -26.49 -2.69 -17.71
CA SER A 313 -26.64 -1.27 -17.38
C SER A 313 -25.92 -0.95 -16.06
N PRO A 314 -25.17 0.17 -15.98
CA PRO A 314 -24.42 0.52 -14.78
C PRO A 314 -25.29 0.58 -13.51
N GLN A 315 -26.54 1.03 -13.63
CA GLN A 315 -27.47 1.11 -12.50
C GLN A 315 -27.86 -0.27 -11.99
N ARG A 316 -28.19 -1.19 -12.88
CA ARG A 316 -28.56 -2.57 -12.52
C ARG A 316 -27.38 -3.29 -11.87
N PHE A 317 -26.20 -3.12 -12.42
CA PHE A 317 -24.98 -3.70 -11.89
C PHE A 317 -24.64 -3.14 -10.49
N ALA A 318 -24.77 -1.81 -10.31
CA ALA A 318 -24.56 -1.18 -9.01
C ALA A 318 -25.53 -1.70 -7.94
N VAL A 319 -26.79 -1.95 -8.29
CA VAL A 319 -27.78 -2.58 -7.38
C VAL A 319 -27.33 -3.98 -6.97
N ARG A 320 -26.92 -4.81 -7.92
CA ARG A 320 -26.43 -6.17 -7.63
C ARG A 320 -25.19 -6.16 -6.71
N LEU A 321 -24.27 -5.26 -6.95
CA LEU A 321 -23.12 -5.05 -6.06
C LEU A 321 -23.55 -4.63 -4.65
N TYR A 322 -24.54 -3.72 -4.58
CA TYR A 322 -25.02 -3.18 -3.32
C TYR A 322 -25.68 -4.25 -2.45
N ILE A 323 -26.38 -5.22 -3.05
CA ILE A 323 -26.99 -6.35 -2.34
C ILE A 323 -26.03 -7.52 -2.09
N GLY A 324 -24.86 -7.56 -2.73
CA GLY A 324 -23.81 -8.53 -2.48
C GLY A 324 -23.80 -9.76 -3.38
N ASP A 325 -24.16 -9.61 -4.65
CA ASP A 325 -24.11 -10.70 -5.64
C ASP A 325 -22.68 -11.06 -6.07
N TYR A 326 -21.72 -10.13 -5.91
CA TYR A 326 -20.33 -10.30 -6.34
C TYR A 326 -19.36 -10.24 -5.17
#